data_d39753ab1b22cf413ac6944abd3e5f40
#
_entry.id   d39753ab1b22cf413ac6944abd3e5f40
#
_cell.length_a   1.000
_cell.length_b   1.000
_cell.length_c   1.000
_cell.angle_alpha   90.00
_cell.angle_beta   90.00
_cell.angle_gamma   90.00
#
_symmetry.space_group_name_H-M   'P 1'
#
loop_
_entity.id
_entity.type
_entity.pdbx_description
1 polymer ?
#
loop_
_entity_poly.entity_id
_entity_poly.type
_entity_poly.pdbx_seq_one_letter_code
_entity_poly.pdbx_strand_id
1 'polypeptide(L)'
;ILLILDEPFSGFDPVNANLIKDEIIELNRQGTSVIFSTHRMESVEEMCDHIALIHKSNKLIEGKLDDVKRQYRTNSFEVGILSDNVEGLMYDITQKFSVAQTNFKSLNDEIKLEIQLGNALPNELLNLLTQRGQVTHFVEKIPSVNDILIQTVSEK
;
A
#
# COMPACT_ATOMS: atom_id res chain seq x y z
N ILE A 1 31.69 1.81 -2.82
CA ILE A 1 31.66 2.27 -1.41
C ILE A 1 30.39 1.75 -0.77
N LEU A 2 30.46 1.35 0.50
CA LEU A 2 29.30 0.92 1.31
C LEU A 2 29.10 1.94 2.44
N LEU A 3 27.89 2.46 2.55
CA LEU A 3 27.43 3.32 3.63
C LEU A 3 26.43 2.55 4.50
N ILE A 4 26.66 2.54 5.81
CA ILE A 4 25.76 1.90 6.78
C ILE A 4 25.27 2.96 7.76
N LEU A 5 23.96 3.12 7.89
CA LEU A 5 23.31 4.14 8.72
C LEU A 5 22.34 3.49 9.69
N ASP A 6 22.32 3.96 10.92
CA ASP A 6 21.36 3.54 11.93
C ASP A 6 20.39 4.68 12.24
N GLU A 7 19.10 4.46 11.99
CA GLU A 7 18.01 5.44 12.17
C GLU A 7 18.33 6.84 11.62
N PRO A 8 18.74 6.98 10.35
CA PRO A 8 19.29 8.24 9.81
C PRO A 8 18.28 9.40 9.81
N PHE A 9 17.00 9.14 9.99
CA PHE A 9 15.94 10.15 9.97
C PHE A 9 15.40 10.48 11.38
N SER A 10 15.93 9.84 12.42
CA SER A 10 15.46 10.01 13.79
C SER A 10 15.83 11.40 14.33
N GLY A 11 14.86 12.05 14.99
CA GLY A 11 15.06 13.36 15.61
C GLY A 11 15.01 14.55 14.67
N PHE A 12 14.88 14.35 13.36
CA PHE A 12 14.74 15.45 12.39
C PHE A 12 13.27 15.79 12.15
N ASP A 13 12.99 17.06 11.93
CA ASP A 13 11.72 17.52 11.37
C ASP A 13 11.56 17.05 9.92
N PRO A 14 10.33 17.07 9.35
CA PRO A 14 10.07 16.53 8.00
C PRO A 14 10.92 17.18 6.90
N VAL A 15 11.25 18.47 7.01
CA VAL A 15 12.02 19.18 5.98
C VAL A 15 13.47 18.69 5.97
N ASN A 16 14.09 18.63 7.15
CA ASN A 16 15.46 18.14 7.28
C ASN A 16 15.57 16.64 6.99
N ALA A 17 14.57 15.84 7.38
CA ALA A 17 14.52 14.41 7.02
C ALA A 17 14.51 14.21 5.49
N ASN A 18 13.76 15.02 4.75
CA ASN A 18 13.72 14.94 3.28
C ASN A 18 15.07 15.33 2.65
N LEU A 19 15.75 16.34 3.16
CA LEU A 19 17.11 16.68 2.68
C LEU A 19 18.09 15.51 2.85
N ILE A 20 18.04 14.82 3.98
CA ILE A 20 18.87 13.62 4.22
C ILE A 20 18.50 12.49 3.27
N LYS A 21 17.20 12.27 3.00
CA LYS A 21 16.76 11.28 2.02
C LYS A 21 17.31 11.57 0.63
N ASP A 22 17.19 12.82 0.18
CA ASP A 22 17.67 13.24 -1.14
C ASP A 22 19.19 13.03 -1.28
N GLU A 23 19.98 13.34 -0.25
CA GLU A 23 21.43 13.10 -0.24
C GLU A 23 21.76 11.61 -0.29
N ILE A 24 21.04 10.75 0.45
CA ILE A 24 21.26 9.31 0.41
C ILE A 24 20.93 8.75 -0.98
N ILE A 25 19.83 9.19 -1.59
CA ILE A 25 19.44 8.78 -2.94
C ILE A 25 20.50 9.20 -3.95
N GLU A 26 21.03 10.41 -3.84
CA GLU A 26 22.07 10.92 -4.74
C GLU A 26 23.38 10.14 -4.59
N LEU A 27 23.80 9.83 -3.37
CA LEU A 27 24.96 8.95 -3.12
C LEU A 27 24.78 7.57 -3.75
N ASN A 28 23.58 7.01 -3.67
CA ASN A 28 23.28 5.73 -4.29
C ASN A 28 23.35 5.80 -5.82
N ARG A 29 22.82 6.87 -6.45
CA ARG A 29 22.94 7.10 -7.90
C ARG A 29 24.38 7.22 -8.37
N GLN A 30 25.27 7.73 -7.52
CA GLN A 30 26.71 7.82 -7.77
C GLN A 30 27.45 6.49 -7.54
N GLY A 31 26.74 5.40 -7.25
CA GLY A 31 27.29 4.05 -7.10
C GLY A 31 27.66 3.65 -5.67
N THR A 32 27.23 4.38 -4.67
CA THR A 32 27.37 3.98 -3.26
C THR A 32 26.26 2.99 -2.90
N SER A 33 26.61 1.82 -2.40
CA SER A 33 25.63 0.92 -1.77
C SER A 33 25.26 1.45 -0.39
N VAL A 34 23.97 1.58 -0.10
CA VAL A 34 23.50 2.09 1.19
C VAL A 34 22.68 1.03 1.90
N ILE A 35 22.99 0.80 3.17
CA ILE A 35 22.19 0.00 4.10
C ILE A 35 21.80 0.91 5.25
N PHE A 36 20.51 0.96 5.58
CA PHE A 36 20.08 1.68 6.77
C PHE A 36 19.03 0.90 7.56
N SER A 37 19.05 1.06 8.87
CA SER A 37 18.00 0.58 9.76
C SER A 37 16.99 1.70 10.00
N THR A 38 15.72 1.36 10.08
CA THR A 38 14.66 2.29 10.49
C THR A 38 13.40 1.57 10.94
N HIS A 39 12.61 2.22 11.78
CA HIS A 39 11.25 1.83 12.12
C HIS A 39 10.20 2.62 11.32
N ARG A 40 10.63 3.54 10.46
CA ARG A 40 9.75 4.37 9.60
C ARG A 40 9.50 3.67 8.27
N MET A 41 8.41 2.91 8.19
CA MET A 41 8.08 2.09 7.02
C MET A 41 7.88 2.91 5.74
N GLU A 42 7.43 4.16 5.84
CA GLU A 42 7.32 5.09 4.72
C GLU A 42 8.68 5.33 4.05
N SER A 43 9.74 5.54 4.85
CA SER A 43 11.10 5.74 4.31
C SER A 43 11.62 4.48 3.62
N VAL A 44 11.24 3.30 4.10
CA VAL A 44 11.55 2.03 3.43
C VAL A 44 10.89 1.96 2.05
N GLU A 45 9.62 2.32 1.95
CA GLU A 45 8.88 2.30 0.67
C GLU A 45 9.40 3.31 -0.34
N GLU A 46 9.86 4.46 0.14
CA GLU A 46 10.35 5.55 -0.72
C GLU A 46 11.76 5.31 -1.27
N MET A 47 12.61 4.58 -0.53
CA MET A 47 14.06 4.59 -0.79
C MET A 47 14.67 3.21 -1.02
N CYS A 48 14.03 2.12 -0.58
CA CYS A 48 14.64 0.80 -0.59
C CYS A 48 14.26 -0.03 -1.81
N ASP A 49 15.24 -0.65 -2.45
CA ASP A 49 15.01 -1.71 -3.44
C ASP A 49 14.84 -3.08 -2.78
N HIS A 50 15.49 -3.28 -1.62
CA HIS A 50 15.50 -4.52 -0.86
C HIS A 50 15.23 -4.25 0.61
N ILE A 51 14.52 -5.18 1.26
CA ILE A 51 14.19 -5.10 2.68
C ILE A 51 14.55 -6.37 3.42
N ALA A 52 14.82 -6.22 4.71
CA ALA A 52 14.84 -7.31 5.68
C ALA A 52 14.05 -6.87 6.92
N LEU A 53 12.95 -7.55 7.23
CA LEU A 53 12.16 -7.31 8.44
C LEU A 53 12.65 -8.18 9.58
N ILE A 54 13.00 -7.55 10.71
CA ILE A 54 13.48 -8.22 11.89
C ILE A 54 12.52 -7.95 13.05
N HIS A 55 12.08 -9.01 13.72
CA HIS A 55 11.24 -8.92 14.92
C HIS A 55 11.71 -9.93 15.98
N LYS A 56 11.88 -9.49 17.23
CA LYS A 56 12.35 -10.32 18.35
C LYS A 56 13.60 -11.15 17.98
N SER A 57 14.59 -10.48 17.39
CA SER A 57 15.85 -11.07 16.92
C SER A 57 15.71 -12.14 15.81
N ASN A 58 14.54 -12.29 15.21
CA ASN A 58 14.32 -13.19 14.08
C ASN A 58 14.09 -12.40 12.80
N LYS A 59 14.71 -12.82 11.71
CA LYS A 59 14.42 -12.33 10.40
C LYS A 59 13.09 -12.94 9.93
N LEU A 60 12.09 -12.10 9.69
CA LEU A 60 10.75 -12.53 9.27
C LEU A 60 10.64 -12.60 7.75
N ILE A 61 11.12 -11.57 7.06
CA ILE A 61 11.00 -11.39 5.61
C ILE A 61 12.31 -10.80 5.10
N GLU A 62 12.72 -11.21 3.91
CA GLU A 62 13.77 -10.52 3.14
C GLU A 62 13.50 -10.65 1.65
N GLY A 63 13.97 -9.68 0.87
CA GLY A 63 13.90 -9.72 -0.58
C GLY A 63 13.76 -8.34 -1.22
N LYS A 64 13.54 -8.34 -2.53
CA LYS A 64 13.19 -7.12 -3.23
C LYS A 64 11.84 -6.61 -2.73
N LEU A 65 11.74 -5.31 -2.50
CA LEU A 65 10.53 -4.68 -1.96
C LEU A 65 9.29 -5.02 -2.80
N ASP A 66 9.39 -4.88 -4.11
CA ASP A 66 8.29 -5.19 -5.03
C ASP A 66 7.85 -6.66 -4.98
N ASP A 67 8.80 -7.59 -4.88
CA ASP A 67 8.49 -9.02 -4.83
C ASP A 67 7.83 -9.37 -3.50
N VAL A 68 8.29 -8.78 -2.39
CA VAL A 68 7.65 -8.91 -1.09
C VAL A 68 6.21 -8.37 -1.15
N LYS A 69 6.01 -7.15 -1.65
CA LYS A 69 4.66 -6.55 -1.76
C LYS A 69 3.73 -7.40 -2.65
N ARG A 70 4.25 -8.00 -3.74
CA ARG A 70 3.46 -8.90 -4.60
C ARG A 70 2.98 -10.17 -3.89
N GLN A 71 3.81 -10.75 -3.01
CA GLN A 71 3.43 -11.95 -2.26
C GLN A 71 2.26 -11.72 -1.29
N TYR A 72 2.10 -10.48 -0.82
CA TYR A 72 1.04 -10.08 0.12
C TYR A 72 -0.15 -9.39 -0.56
N ARG A 73 -0.25 -9.41 -1.90
CA ARG A 73 -1.41 -8.86 -2.61
C ARG A 73 -2.67 -9.62 -2.27
N THR A 74 -3.73 -8.88 -1.97
CA THR A 74 -5.04 -9.43 -1.62
C THR A 74 -6.05 -9.37 -2.76
N ASN A 75 -5.63 -8.88 -3.95
CA ASN A 75 -6.53 -8.61 -5.08
C ASN A 75 -7.72 -7.72 -4.67
N SER A 76 -7.43 -6.70 -3.85
CA SER A 76 -8.40 -5.73 -3.36
C SER A 76 -8.27 -4.41 -4.12
N PHE A 77 -9.41 -3.75 -4.33
CA PHE A 77 -9.48 -2.47 -5.03
C PHE A 77 -10.19 -1.44 -4.18
N GLU A 78 -9.62 -0.24 -4.13
CA GLU A 78 -10.29 0.95 -3.61
C GLU A 78 -11.06 1.60 -4.76
N VAL A 79 -12.35 1.81 -4.54
CA VAL A 79 -13.29 2.29 -5.54
C VAL A 79 -14.01 3.51 -5.01
N GLY A 80 -14.08 4.57 -5.82
CA GLY A 80 -14.96 5.71 -5.63
C GLY A 80 -16.02 5.73 -6.73
N ILE A 81 -17.28 5.90 -6.37
CA ILE A 81 -18.40 5.94 -7.31
C ILE A 81 -19.49 6.91 -6.87
N LEU A 82 -20.02 7.67 -7.83
CA LEU A 82 -21.24 8.44 -7.68
C LEU A 82 -22.40 7.63 -8.27
N SER A 83 -23.43 7.34 -7.47
CA SER A 83 -24.58 6.55 -7.88
C SER A 83 -25.86 7.08 -7.27
N ASP A 84 -26.91 7.21 -8.08
CA ASP A 84 -28.24 7.62 -7.65
C ASP A 84 -29.00 6.49 -6.93
N ASN A 85 -28.54 5.24 -7.09
CA ASN A 85 -29.13 4.06 -6.44
C ASN A 85 -28.08 3.26 -5.67
N VAL A 86 -27.76 3.72 -4.47
CA VAL A 86 -26.77 3.12 -3.57
C VAL A 86 -27.15 1.68 -3.18
N GLU A 87 -28.42 1.44 -2.87
CA GLU A 87 -28.92 0.12 -2.44
C GLU A 87 -28.77 -0.93 -3.54
N GLY A 88 -29.16 -0.58 -4.78
CA GLY A 88 -29.00 -1.45 -5.94
C GLY A 88 -27.55 -1.72 -6.30
N LEU A 89 -26.68 -0.69 -6.19
CA LEU A 89 -25.26 -0.84 -6.38
C LEU A 89 -24.65 -1.82 -5.36
N MET A 90 -24.93 -1.62 -4.06
CA MET A 90 -24.42 -2.46 -2.99
C MET A 90 -24.93 -3.90 -3.10
N TYR A 91 -26.20 -4.09 -3.48
CA TYR A 91 -26.75 -5.41 -3.72
C TYR A 91 -25.95 -6.15 -4.80
N ASP A 92 -25.75 -5.53 -5.97
CA ASP A 92 -25.05 -6.18 -7.07
C ASP A 92 -23.57 -6.47 -6.76
N ILE A 93 -22.89 -5.56 -6.05
CA ILE A 93 -21.50 -5.77 -5.66
C ILE A 93 -21.41 -6.97 -4.69
N THR A 94 -22.24 -7.02 -3.67
CA THR A 94 -22.19 -8.06 -2.64
C THR A 94 -22.58 -9.44 -3.14
N GLN A 95 -23.28 -9.55 -4.27
CA GLN A 95 -23.57 -10.83 -4.91
C GLN A 95 -22.34 -11.49 -5.55
N LYS A 96 -21.35 -10.69 -5.95
CA LYS A 96 -20.21 -11.18 -6.74
C LYS A 96 -18.87 -11.00 -6.04
N PHE A 97 -18.76 -10.02 -5.16
CA PHE A 97 -17.51 -9.60 -4.55
C PHE A 97 -17.65 -9.43 -3.04
N SER A 98 -16.54 -9.52 -2.32
CA SER A 98 -16.50 -9.23 -0.89
C SER A 98 -16.20 -7.75 -0.67
N VAL A 99 -17.04 -7.06 0.09
CA VAL A 99 -16.79 -5.66 0.49
C VAL A 99 -16.12 -5.67 1.86
N ALA A 100 -14.86 -5.22 1.91
CA ALA A 100 -14.07 -5.21 3.13
C ALA A 100 -14.36 -3.97 3.99
N GLN A 101 -14.55 -2.83 3.36
CA GLN A 101 -14.83 -1.57 4.06
C GLN A 101 -15.71 -0.65 3.22
N THR A 102 -16.62 0.07 3.90
CA THR A 102 -17.51 1.05 3.29
C THR A 102 -17.39 2.36 4.03
N ASN A 103 -16.96 3.43 3.34
CA ASN A 103 -16.93 4.78 3.87
C ASN A 103 -17.89 5.66 3.06
N PHE A 104 -18.97 6.15 3.72
CA PHE A 104 -19.96 7.04 3.13
C PHE A 104 -19.65 8.53 3.32
N LYS A 105 -18.45 8.88 3.80
CA LYS A 105 -18.06 10.27 4.00
C LYS A 105 -17.19 10.76 2.87
N SER A 106 -17.80 11.40 1.88
CA SER A 106 -17.08 12.22 0.93
C SER A 106 -17.73 13.59 0.77
N LEU A 107 -16.95 14.53 0.28
CA LEU A 107 -17.37 15.92 0.05
C LEU A 107 -18.49 16.09 -1.00
N ASN A 108 -18.83 15.05 -1.79
CA ASN A 108 -19.71 15.11 -2.95
C ASN A 108 -20.61 13.88 -3.12
N ASP A 109 -21.11 13.28 -2.04
CA ASP A 109 -21.92 12.04 -2.09
C ASP A 109 -21.24 10.85 -2.79
N GLU A 110 -19.92 10.90 -2.91
CA GLU A 110 -19.12 9.79 -3.43
C GLU A 110 -19.10 8.63 -2.44
N ILE A 111 -19.39 7.45 -2.90
CA ILE A 111 -19.31 6.22 -2.13
C ILE A 111 -17.91 5.65 -2.30
N LYS A 112 -17.19 5.45 -1.20
CA LYS A 112 -15.88 4.79 -1.20
C LYS A 112 -16.00 3.38 -0.66
N LEU A 113 -15.53 2.42 -1.45
CA LEU A 113 -15.60 1.00 -1.14
C LEU A 113 -14.21 0.38 -1.27
N GLU A 114 -13.89 -0.54 -0.37
CA GLU A 114 -12.80 -1.47 -0.55
C GLU A 114 -13.38 -2.83 -0.90
N ILE A 115 -13.08 -3.33 -2.10
CA ILE A 115 -13.68 -4.52 -2.68
C ILE A 115 -12.60 -5.55 -2.98
N GLN A 116 -12.76 -6.74 -2.43
CA GLN A 116 -11.89 -7.88 -2.70
C GLN A 116 -12.48 -8.73 -3.82
N LEU A 117 -11.70 -8.92 -4.89
CA LEU A 117 -12.17 -9.61 -6.10
C LEU A 117 -12.11 -11.14 -6.00
N GLY A 118 -11.32 -11.70 -5.09
CA GLY A 118 -11.05 -13.13 -5.10
C GLY A 118 -10.39 -13.57 -6.42
N ASN A 119 -11.07 -14.43 -7.17
CA ASN A 119 -10.60 -14.91 -8.47
C ASN A 119 -11.13 -14.11 -9.68
N ALA A 120 -11.96 -13.09 -9.44
CA ALA A 120 -12.52 -12.29 -10.52
C ALA A 120 -11.49 -11.31 -11.10
N LEU A 121 -11.71 -10.89 -12.34
CA LEU A 121 -10.85 -9.91 -12.99
C LEU A 121 -11.29 -8.47 -12.64
N PRO A 122 -10.36 -7.52 -12.56
CA PRO A 122 -10.69 -6.11 -12.32
C PRO A 122 -11.71 -5.54 -13.30
N ASN A 123 -11.68 -5.99 -14.56
CA ASN A 123 -12.62 -5.55 -15.59
C ASN A 123 -14.07 -5.97 -15.28
N GLU A 124 -14.29 -7.07 -14.58
CA GLU A 124 -15.65 -7.52 -14.20
C GLU A 124 -16.26 -6.55 -13.19
N LEU A 125 -15.47 -6.15 -12.18
CA LEU A 125 -15.88 -5.13 -11.22
C LEU A 125 -16.10 -3.78 -11.91
N LEU A 126 -15.15 -3.32 -12.73
CA LEU A 126 -15.25 -2.05 -13.42
C LEU A 126 -16.48 -1.97 -14.33
N ASN A 127 -16.81 -3.04 -15.07
CA ASN A 127 -18.01 -3.13 -15.89
C ASN A 127 -19.29 -3.02 -15.05
N LEU A 128 -19.34 -3.67 -13.88
CA LEU A 128 -20.50 -3.56 -12.98
C LEU A 128 -20.67 -2.12 -12.49
N LEU A 129 -19.57 -1.50 -12.05
CA LEU A 129 -19.60 -0.14 -11.51
C LEU A 129 -20.04 0.89 -12.56
N THR A 130 -19.52 0.81 -13.80
CA THR A 130 -19.87 1.74 -14.88
C THR A 130 -21.31 1.64 -15.34
N GLN A 131 -21.98 0.52 -15.10
CA GLN A 131 -23.42 0.36 -15.34
C GLN A 131 -24.30 0.96 -14.22
N ARG A 132 -23.73 1.22 -13.04
CA ARG A 132 -24.45 1.67 -11.85
C ARG A 132 -24.17 3.10 -11.44
N GLY A 133 -23.17 3.74 -12.04
CA GLY A 133 -22.82 5.12 -11.73
C GLY A 133 -21.55 5.61 -12.40
N GLN A 134 -21.12 6.79 -12.02
CA GLN A 134 -19.86 7.38 -12.47
C GLN A 134 -18.73 6.96 -11.55
N VAL A 135 -17.79 6.18 -12.07
CA VAL A 135 -16.57 5.79 -11.34
C VAL A 135 -15.61 6.99 -11.27
N THR A 136 -15.26 7.41 -10.09
CA THR A 136 -14.37 8.54 -9.81
C THR A 136 -12.97 8.08 -9.47
N HIS A 137 -12.86 6.85 -8.91
CA HIS A 137 -11.61 6.28 -8.43
C HIS A 137 -11.66 4.75 -8.59
N PHE A 138 -10.56 4.17 -9.09
CA PHE A 138 -10.42 2.72 -9.22
C PHE A 138 -8.93 2.36 -9.16
N VAL A 139 -8.45 1.94 -7.99
CA VAL A 139 -7.03 1.67 -7.76
C VAL A 139 -6.87 0.35 -7.01
N GLU A 140 -5.92 -0.46 -7.47
CA GLU A 140 -5.55 -1.67 -6.73
C GLU A 140 -4.88 -1.30 -5.41
N LYS A 141 -5.36 -1.88 -4.31
CA LYS A 141 -4.77 -1.73 -3.00
C LYS A 141 -3.58 -2.67 -2.85
N ILE A 142 -2.39 -2.14 -3.05
CA ILE A 142 -1.15 -2.86 -2.78
C ILE A 142 -0.81 -2.66 -1.29
N PRO A 143 -0.56 -3.72 -0.51
CA PRO A 143 -0.26 -3.58 0.91
C PRO A 143 1.01 -2.77 1.13
N SER A 144 1.00 -1.90 2.12
CA SER A 144 2.19 -1.18 2.58
C SER A 144 3.15 -2.12 3.33
N VAL A 145 4.42 -1.72 3.46
CA VAL A 145 5.38 -2.46 4.28
C VAL A 145 4.91 -2.56 5.73
N ASN A 146 4.23 -1.52 6.22
CA ASN A 146 3.64 -1.53 7.56
C ASN A 146 2.51 -2.57 7.68
N ASP A 147 1.64 -2.70 6.70
CA ASP A 147 0.58 -3.72 6.68
C ASP A 147 1.17 -5.13 6.68
N ILE A 148 2.20 -5.35 5.86
CA ILE A 148 2.92 -6.62 5.77
C ILE A 148 3.58 -6.96 7.12
N LEU A 149 4.20 -5.99 7.78
CA LEU A 149 4.81 -6.19 9.10
C LEU A 149 3.75 -6.60 10.13
N ILE A 150 2.64 -5.85 10.20
CA ILE A 150 1.54 -6.13 11.14
C ILE A 150 0.99 -7.54 10.91
N GLN A 151 0.70 -7.90 9.66
CA GLN A 151 0.20 -9.22 9.30
C GLN A 151 1.19 -10.32 9.73
N THR A 152 2.46 -10.20 9.34
CA THR A 152 3.49 -11.20 9.62
C THR A 152 3.76 -11.40 11.11
N VAL A 153 3.63 -10.33 11.91
CA VAL A 153 3.82 -10.40 13.38
C VAL A 153 2.58 -10.99 14.07
N SER A 154 1.38 -10.74 13.53
CA SER A 154 0.10 -11.22 14.10
C SER A 154 -0.13 -12.72 13.86
N GLU A 155 0.47 -13.30 12.82
CA GLU A 155 0.36 -14.72 12.47
C GLU A 155 1.31 -15.64 13.27
N LYS A 156 2.15 -15.08 14.15
CA LYS A 156 3.12 -15.81 15.02
C LYS A 156 2.82 -15.63 16.50
#